data_8011dec581563c628fd1c1459dbfa19d
#
_entry.id   8011dec581563c628fd1c1459dbfa19d
#
_cell.length_a   1.000
_cell.length_b   1.000
_cell.length_c   1.000
_cell.angle_alpha   90.00
_cell.angle_beta   90.00
_cell.angle_gamma   90.00
#
_symmetry.space_group_name_H-M   'P 1'
#
loop_
_entity.id
_entity.type
_entity.pdbx_description
1 polymer ?
#
loop_
_entity_poly.entity_id
_entity_poly.type
_entity_poly.pdbx_seq_one_letter_code
_entity_poly.pdbx_strand_id
1 'polypeptide(L)'
;NRESLIKLNNFNIDPEVFIELNESVQSEIIAYLSSDSIVKLLKNLDSDDAIAILENVDEKDKNDILSSLPPKDRFALLESLSYPEDTAARIMQREFTAIPSNWSVGQTIDYLRENNDLPEEFLEIFIVDEDFKPIGTVPSSKVLTTSRNTKMLSIMSESQLLIPVDMDKEEVGNVF
;
A
#
# COMPACT_ATOMS: atom_id res chain seq x y z
N ASN A 1 0.06 -31.10 -14.06
CA ASN A 1 1.14 -30.73 -13.15
C ASN A 1 1.11 -29.21 -13.00
N ARG A 2 1.00 -28.68 -11.78
CA ARG A 2 0.93 -27.23 -11.47
C ARG A 2 2.11 -26.49 -12.11
N GLU A 3 3.31 -27.02 -11.99
CA GLU A 3 4.54 -26.50 -12.58
C GLU A 3 4.43 -26.27 -14.10
N SER A 4 3.79 -27.18 -14.81
CA SER A 4 3.59 -27.06 -16.26
C SER A 4 2.59 -25.96 -16.62
N LEU A 5 1.57 -25.73 -15.79
CA LEU A 5 0.60 -24.65 -15.97
C LEU A 5 1.26 -23.28 -15.74
N ILE A 6 2.09 -23.20 -14.73
CA ILE A 6 2.85 -22.00 -14.38
C ILE A 6 3.81 -21.65 -15.54
N LYS A 7 4.55 -22.62 -16.09
CA LYS A 7 5.47 -22.42 -17.22
C LYS A 7 4.77 -22.12 -18.55
N LEU A 8 3.56 -22.66 -18.78
CA LEU A 8 2.82 -22.49 -20.04
C LEU A 8 2.18 -21.08 -20.19
N ASN A 9 1.93 -20.39 -19.11
CA ASN A 9 1.15 -19.14 -19.13
C ASN A 9 2.03 -17.88 -19.18
N ASN A 10 3.34 -18.01 -19.46
CA ASN A 10 4.31 -16.89 -19.44
C ASN A 10 4.17 -15.97 -18.21
N PHE A 11 3.65 -16.53 -17.10
CA PHE A 11 3.46 -15.87 -15.81
C PHE A 11 2.85 -14.46 -15.87
N ASN A 12 1.75 -14.34 -16.58
CA ASN A 12 0.87 -13.19 -16.44
C ASN A 12 -0.20 -13.54 -15.38
N ILE A 13 0.21 -13.63 -14.13
CA ILE A 13 -0.72 -13.74 -13.00
C ILE A 13 -1.20 -12.33 -12.69
N ASP A 14 -2.51 -12.18 -12.59
CA ASP A 14 -3.13 -10.96 -12.07
C ASP A 14 -2.69 -10.79 -10.61
N PRO A 15 -2.09 -9.64 -10.23
CA PRO A 15 -1.63 -9.40 -8.87
C PRO A 15 -2.73 -9.54 -7.82
N GLU A 16 -3.94 -9.04 -8.09
CA GLU A 16 -5.08 -9.14 -7.18
C GLU A 16 -5.49 -10.59 -6.95
N VAL A 17 -5.48 -11.41 -8.01
CA VAL A 17 -5.75 -12.87 -7.89
C VAL A 17 -4.63 -13.57 -7.12
N PHE A 18 -3.39 -13.09 -7.25
CA PHE A 18 -2.25 -13.70 -6.58
C PHE A 18 -2.31 -13.51 -5.05
N ILE A 19 -2.66 -12.32 -4.57
CA ILE A 19 -2.76 -12.03 -3.12
C ILE A 19 -3.90 -12.80 -2.45
N GLU A 20 -4.96 -13.14 -3.18
CA GLU A 20 -6.08 -13.96 -2.67
C GLU A 20 -5.76 -15.46 -2.51
N LEU A 21 -4.61 -15.91 -3.03
CA LEU A 21 -4.16 -17.29 -2.83
C LEU A 21 -3.67 -17.50 -1.41
N ASN A 22 -3.80 -18.72 -0.88
CA ASN A 22 -3.20 -19.02 0.40
C ASN A 22 -1.66 -19.00 0.35
N GLU A 23 -1.01 -18.66 1.46
CA GLU A 23 0.44 -18.49 1.56
C GLU A 23 1.26 -19.67 1.00
N SER A 24 0.81 -20.92 1.23
CA SER A 24 1.49 -22.11 0.73
C SER A 24 1.52 -22.16 -0.80
N VAL A 25 0.44 -21.72 -1.45
CA VAL A 25 0.35 -21.67 -2.92
C VAL A 25 1.15 -20.47 -3.45
N GLN A 26 1.10 -19.33 -2.78
CA GLN A 26 1.92 -18.17 -3.12
C GLN A 26 3.41 -18.51 -3.08
N SER A 27 3.89 -19.09 -1.99
CA SER A 27 5.29 -19.53 -1.83
C SER A 27 5.71 -20.56 -2.90
N GLU A 28 4.84 -21.54 -3.22
CA GLU A 28 5.09 -22.49 -4.30
C GLU A 28 5.23 -21.78 -5.66
N ILE A 29 4.38 -20.80 -5.96
CA ILE A 29 4.43 -20.03 -7.20
C ILE A 29 5.71 -19.18 -7.25
N ILE A 30 6.02 -18.43 -6.20
CA ILE A 30 7.22 -17.58 -6.10
C ILE A 30 8.49 -18.39 -6.40
N ALA A 31 8.61 -19.59 -5.86
CA ALA A 31 9.76 -20.46 -6.07
C ALA A 31 9.98 -20.85 -7.58
N TYR A 32 8.97 -20.71 -8.42
CA TYR A 32 9.07 -21.00 -9.86
C TYR A 32 9.16 -19.72 -10.74
N LEU A 33 8.94 -18.53 -10.14
CA LEU A 33 9.01 -17.28 -10.86
C LEU A 33 10.46 -16.83 -11.08
N SER A 34 10.72 -16.20 -12.23
CA SER A 34 11.97 -15.46 -12.43
C SER A 34 11.91 -14.14 -11.67
N SER A 35 13.07 -13.58 -11.32
CA SER A 35 13.18 -12.25 -10.69
C SER A 35 12.41 -11.18 -11.49
N ASP A 36 12.48 -11.20 -12.83
CA ASP A 36 11.73 -10.27 -13.69
C ASP A 36 10.21 -10.41 -13.54
N SER A 37 9.71 -11.64 -13.35
CA SER A 37 8.29 -11.90 -13.15
C SER A 37 7.84 -11.41 -11.78
N ILE A 38 8.66 -11.61 -10.74
CA ILE A 38 8.40 -11.09 -9.40
C ILE A 38 8.39 -9.56 -9.43
N VAL A 39 9.36 -8.90 -10.09
CA VAL A 39 9.39 -7.44 -10.26
C VAL A 39 8.10 -6.91 -10.91
N LYS A 40 7.57 -7.60 -11.93
CA LYS A 40 6.31 -7.21 -12.57
C LYS A 40 5.12 -7.36 -11.63
N LEU A 41 5.10 -8.42 -10.81
CA LEU A 41 4.07 -8.63 -9.80
C LEU A 41 4.10 -7.52 -8.76
N LEU A 42 5.25 -7.24 -8.16
CA LEU A 42 5.42 -6.23 -7.12
C LEU A 42 5.05 -4.81 -7.54
N LYS A 43 5.24 -4.45 -8.82
CA LYS A 43 4.90 -3.10 -9.34
C LYS A 43 3.41 -2.78 -9.35
N ASN A 44 2.57 -3.77 -9.25
CA ASN A 44 1.12 -3.64 -9.32
C ASN A 44 0.45 -4.08 -8.00
N LEU A 45 1.22 -4.15 -6.92
CA LEU A 45 0.73 -4.47 -5.58
C LEU A 45 0.99 -3.30 -4.63
N ASP A 46 0.16 -3.21 -3.61
CA ASP A 46 0.38 -2.31 -2.49
C ASP A 46 1.62 -2.74 -1.69
N SER A 47 2.19 -1.81 -0.92
CA SER A 47 3.50 -2.02 -0.28
C SER A 47 3.52 -3.12 0.76
N ASP A 48 2.43 -3.34 1.48
CA ASP A 48 2.26 -4.42 2.46
C ASP A 48 2.26 -5.80 1.79
N ASP A 49 1.50 -5.97 0.70
CA ASP A 49 1.48 -7.19 -0.09
C ASP A 49 2.84 -7.47 -0.76
N ALA A 50 3.49 -6.41 -1.27
CA ALA A 50 4.83 -6.53 -1.85
C ALA A 50 5.86 -6.99 -0.81
N ILE A 51 5.77 -6.52 0.44
CA ILE A 51 6.61 -6.97 1.55
C ILE A 51 6.35 -8.44 1.87
N ALA A 52 5.09 -8.85 1.99
CA ALA A 52 4.73 -10.24 2.27
C ALA A 52 5.30 -11.22 1.22
N ILE A 53 5.32 -10.81 -0.05
CA ILE A 53 5.96 -11.58 -1.12
C ILE A 53 7.48 -11.64 -0.94
N LEU A 54 8.13 -10.49 -0.68
CA LEU A 54 9.58 -10.40 -0.54
C LEU A 54 10.09 -11.21 0.67
N GLU A 55 9.30 -11.37 1.71
CA GLU A 55 9.66 -12.20 2.86
C GLU A 55 9.79 -13.69 2.51
N ASN A 56 9.08 -14.13 1.48
CA ASN A 56 9.13 -15.51 0.97
C ASN A 56 10.20 -15.73 -0.12
N VAL A 57 10.99 -14.70 -0.47
CA VAL A 57 12.06 -14.78 -1.48
C VAL A 57 13.42 -14.96 -0.79
N ASP A 58 14.29 -15.79 -1.36
CA ASP A 58 15.66 -15.96 -0.89
C ASP A 58 16.43 -14.63 -0.91
N GLU A 59 17.27 -14.38 0.10
CA GLU A 59 18.02 -13.13 0.26
C GLU A 59 18.85 -12.72 -0.97
N LYS A 60 19.38 -13.66 -1.71
CA LYS A 60 20.12 -13.39 -2.93
C LYS A 60 19.22 -12.80 -4.00
N ASP A 61 18.07 -13.42 -4.23
CA ASP A 61 17.12 -13.01 -5.27
C ASP A 61 16.38 -11.73 -4.84
N LYS A 62 16.14 -11.53 -3.55
CA LYS A 62 15.56 -10.31 -2.96
C LYS A 62 16.36 -9.07 -3.34
N ASN A 63 17.69 -9.09 -3.23
CA ASN A 63 18.54 -7.97 -3.60
C ASN A 63 18.49 -7.66 -5.11
N ASP A 64 18.45 -8.67 -5.96
CA ASP A 64 18.34 -8.51 -7.41
C ASP A 64 16.98 -7.93 -7.80
N ILE A 65 15.91 -8.41 -7.19
CA ILE A 65 14.53 -7.90 -7.36
C ILE A 65 14.45 -6.44 -6.95
N LEU A 66 14.86 -6.10 -5.73
CA LEU A 66 14.85 -4.72 -5.22
C LEU A 66 15.66 -3.77 -6.11
N SER A 67 16.80 -4.23 -6.63
CA SER A 67 17.65 -3.42 -7.52
C SER A 67 16.98 -3.15 -8.88
N SER A 68 16.06 -4.01 -9.30
CA SER A 68 15.33 -3.91 -10.58
C SER A 68 14.04 -3.10 -10.48
N LEU A 69 13.62 -2.70 -9.27
CA LEU A 69 12.47 -1.84 -9.05
C LEU A 69 12.79 -0.35 -9.31
N PRO A 70 11.79 0.47 -9.68
CA PRO A 70 11.91 1.92 -9.71
C PRO A 70 12.45 2.46 -8.37
N PRO A 71 13.23 3.54 -8.38
CA PRO A 71 13.85 4.08 -7.15
C PRO A 71 12.84 4.41 -6.04
N LYS A 72 11.64 4.91 -6.40
CA LYS A 72 10.57 5.24 -5.45
C LYS A 72 10.08 3.98 -4.72
N ASP A 73 9.70 2.94 -5.48
CA ASP A 73 9.16 1.69 -4.94
C ASP A 73 10.23 0.95 -4.12
N ARG A 74 11.45 0.88 -4.65
CA ARG A 74 12.58 0.29 -3.93
C ARG A 74 12.83 0.96 -2.58
N PHE A 75 12.81 2.31 -2.53
CA PHE A 75 13.00 3.04 -1.27
C PHE A 75 11.89 2.73 -0.26
N ALA A 76 10.64 2.74 -0.69
CA ALA A 76 9.49 2.42 0.17
C ALA A 76 9.61 0.99 0.75
N LEU A 77 9.92 0.00 -0.09
CA LEU A 77 10.08 -1.39 0.36
C LEU A 77 11.29 -1.59 1.28
N LEU A 78 12.43 -0.96 0.99
CA LEU A 78 13.61 -1.01 1.86
C LEU A 78 13.35 -0.37 3.23
N GLU A 79 12.62 0.73 3.26
CA GLU A 79 12.22 1.37 4.51
C GLU A 79 11.29 0.46 5.32
N SER A 80 10.27 -0.16 4.69
CA SER A 80 9.40 -1.14 5.35
C SER A 80 10.19 -2.35 5.86
N LEU A 81 11.08 -2.91 5.04
CA LEU A 81 11.96 -4.03 5.43
C LEU A 81 12.96 -3.69 6.55
N SER A 82 13.22 -2.40 6.83
CA SER A 82 14.07 -1.98 7.94
C SER A 82 13.43 -2.07 9.31
N TYR A 83 12.09 -2.14 9.37
CA TYR A 83 11.35 -2.34 10.63
C TYR A 83 11.39 -3.80 11.07
N PRO A 84 11.30 -4.08 12.39
CA PRO A 84 11.17 -5.46 12.88
C PRO A 84 9.93 -6.16 12.29
N GLU A 85 10.03 -7.47 12.04
CA GLU A 85 8.99 -8.26 11.35
C GLU A 85 7.64 -8.29 12.08
N ASP A 86 7.65 -8.16 13.41
CA ASP A 86 6.45 -8.24 14.24
C ASP A 86 5.88 -6.88 14.62
N THR A 87 6.12 -5.83 13.82
CA THR A 87 5.63 -4.47 14.12
C THR A 87 4.55 -4.01 13.15
N ALA A 88 3.72 -3.05 13.60
CA ALA A 88 2.71 -2.37 12.78
C ALA A 88 3.32 -1.76 11.50
N ALA A 89 4.51 -1.16 11.61
CA ALA A 89 5.22 -0.59 10.47
C ALA A 89 5.54 -1.60 9.37
N ARG A 90 5.69 -2.88 9.72
CA ARG A 90 6.00 -3.95 8.76
C ARG A 90 4.80 -4.34 7.92
N ILE A 91 3.60 -4.26 8.48
CA ILE A 91 2.34 -4.68 7.86
C ILE A 91 1.46 -3.49 7.44
N MET A 92 1.92 -2.24 7.58
CA MET A 92 1.15 -1.08 7.19
C MET A 92 1.22 -0.84 5.68
N GLN A 93 0.08 -0.55 5.07
CA GLN A 93 -0.01 -0.01 3.73
C GLN A 93 0.54 1.43 3.70
N ARG A 94 1.29 1.79 2.67
CA ARG A 94 1.89 3.11 2.50
C ARG A 94 1.19 3.96 1.45
N GLU A 95 0.31 3.36 0.68
CA GLU A 95 -0.48 3.98 -0.35
C GLU A 95 -1.70 4.65 0.29
N PHE A 96 -1.62 5.96 0.50
CA PHE A 96 -2.71 6.76 1.06
C PHE A 96 -2.79 8.14 0.42
N THR A 97 -3.99 8.72 0.45
CA THR A 97 -4.23 10.08 -0.01
C THR A 97 -4.31 11.02 1.19
N ALA A 98 -3.41 12.00 1.26
CA ALA A 98 -3.40 13.03 2.30
C ALA A 98 -3.48 14.43 1.72
N ILE A 99 -4.21 15.31 2.40
CA ILE A 99 -4.34 16.72 2.02
C ILE A 99 -4.19 17.64 3.25
N PRO A 100 -3.75 18.89 3.04
CA PRO A 100 -3.66 19.88 4.11
C PRO A 100 -5.03 20.27 4.67
N SER A 101 -5.09 20.49 5.98
CA SER A 101 -6.31 20.82 6.72
C SER A 101 -7.00 22.12 6.27
N ASN A 102 -6.27 23.06 5.70
CA ASN A 102 -6.78 24.35 5.27
C ASN A 102 -7.47 24.34 3.88
N TRP A 103 -7.46 23.19 3.18
CA TRP A 103 -8.05 23.08 1.85
C TRP A 103 -9.58 23.06 1.88
N SER A 104 -10.17 23.45 0.74
CA SER A 104 -11.59 23.27 0.43
C SER A 104 -11.81 21.97 -0.34
N VAL A 105 -13.04 21.51 -0.37
CA VAL A 105 -13.49 20.37 -1.22
C VAL A 105 -13.09 20.61 -2.68
N GLY A 106 -13.23 21.83 -3.18
CA GLY A 106 -12.84 22.16 -4.56
C GLY A 106 -11.37 21.97 -4.83
N GLN A 107 -10.49 22.45 -3.94
CA GLN A 107 -9.05 22.26 -4.05
C GLN A 107 -8.67 20.78 -3.99
N THR A 108 -9.32 20.03 -3.10
CA THR A 108 -9.13 18.57 -3.00
C THR A 108 -9.51 17.86 -4.29
N ILE A 109 -10.67 18.17 -4.87
CA ILE A 109 -11.11 17.56 -6.14
C ILE A 109 -10.14 17.88 -7.28
N ASP A 110 -9.65 19.12 -7.36
CA ASP A 110 -8.72 19.53 -8.41
C ASP A 110 -7.37 18.80 -8.25
N TYR A 111 -6.86 18.70 -7.02
CA TYR A 111 -5.66 17.91 -6.71
C TYR A 111 -5.81 16.43 -7.09
N LEU A 112 -6.93 15.79 -6.72
CA LEU A 112 -7.19 14.38 -7.04
C LEU A 112 -7.25 14.13 -8.56
N ARG A 113 -7.64 15.13 -9.37
CA ARG A 113 -7.71 15.02 -10.83
C ARG A 113 -6.37 15.25 -11.53
N GLU A 114 -5.53 16.06 -10.94
CA GLU A 114 -4.26 16.50 -11.54
C GLU A 114 -3.08 15.63 -11.10
N ASN A 115 -3.21 14.91 -9.96
CA ASN A 115 -2.14 14.09 -9.41
C ASN A 115 -2.23 12.65 -9.91
N ASN A 116 -1.23 12.22 -10.66
CA ASN A 116 -1.12 10.87 -11.21
C ASN A 116 -0.41 9.87 -10.26
N ASP A 117 0.06 10.34 -9.11
CA ASP A 117 0.78 9.52 -8.12
C ASP A 117 -0.12 9.04 -6.96
N LEU A 118 -1.44 9.16 -7.12
CA LEU A 118 -2.40 8.68 -6.13
C LEU A 118 -2.57 7.16 -6.23
N PRO A 119 -2.95 6.49 -5.13
CA PRO A 119 -3.42 5.11 -5.17
C PRO A 119 -4.56 4.95 -6.18
N GLU A 120 -4.63 3.81 -6.87
CA GLU A 120 -5.72 3.53 -7.81
C GLU A 120 -7.08 3.50 -7.10
N GLU A 121 -7.10 2.96 -5.88
CA GLU A 121 -8.28 2.91 -5.02
C GLU A 121 -8.00 3.57 -3.67
N PHE A 122 -8.91 4.40 -3.19
CA PHE A 122 -8.91 4.92 -1.83
C PHE A 122 -10.33 5.27 -1.37
N LEU A 123 -10.69 4.79 -0.20
CA LEU A 123 -12.00 5.03 0.41
C LEU A 123 -12.02 6.32 1.23
N GLU A 124 -10.89 6.66 1.83
CA GLU A 124 -10.73 7.81 2.72
C GLU A 124 -9.59 8.72 2.29
N ILE A 125 -9.74 10.00 2.58
CA ILE A 125 -8.72 11.03 2.40
C ILE A 125 -8.31 11.49 3.78
N PHE A 126 -7.03 11.36 4.10
CA PHE A 126 -6.45 11.80 5.35
C PHE A 126 -6.28 13.32 5.35
N ILE A 127 -6.67 13.96 6.44
CA ILE A 127 -6.43 15.37 6.68
C ILE A 127 -5.23 15.50 7.60
N VAL A 128 -4.23 16.25 7.17
CA VAL A 128 -2.98 16.44 7.92
C VAL A 128 -2.80 17.90 8.34
N ASP A 129 -2.13 18.10 9.47
CA ASP A 129 -1.70 19.44 9.94
C ASP A 129 -0.42 19.90 9.24
N GLU A 130 0.16 21.03 9.70
CA GLU A 130 1.38 21.62 9.15
C GLU A 130 2.63 20.76 9.37
N ASP A 131 2.61 19.89 10.37
CA ASP A 131 3.67 18.91 10.68
C ASP A 131 3.46 17.55 9.97
N PHE A 132 2.49 17.48 9.05
CA PHE A 132 2.09 16.26 8.34
C PHE A 132 1.54 15.16 9.26
N LYS A 133 0.97 15.51 10.40
CA LYS A 133 0.31 14.57 11.30
C LYS A 133 -1.16 14.41 10.92
N PRO A 134 -1.69 13.19 10.89
CA PRO A 134 -3.10 12.96 10.62
C PRO A 134 -3.97 13.49 11.77
N ILE A 135 -4.95 14.32 11.44
CA ILE A 135 -5.92 14.90 12.37
C ILE A 135 -7.33 14.37 12.17
N GLY A 136 -7.58 13.71 11.04
CA GLY A 136 -8.86 13.08 10.75
C GLY A 136 -8.94 12.57 9.32
N THR A 137 -10.11 12.05 8.96
CA THR A 137 -10.38 11.51 7.62
C THR A 137 -11.69 12.04 7.05
N VAL A 138 -11.79 12.01 5.72
CA VAL A 138 -13.02 12.30 4.97
C VAL A 138 -13.25 11.20 3.94
N PRO A 139 -14.38 10.49 3.97
CA PRO A 139 -14.71 9.53 2.93
C PRO A 139 -14.73 10.17 1.54
N SER A 140 -14.17 9.50 0.53
CA SER A 140 -14.14 9.97 -0.85
C SER A 140 -15.54 10.32 -1.39
N SER A 141 -16.54 9.52 -1.02
CA SER A 141 -17.95 9.78 -1.36
C SER A 141 -18.47 11.10 -0.80
N LYS A 142 -18.05 11.50 0.40
CA LYS A 142 -18.46 12.76 1.03
C LYS A 142 -17.85 13.97 0.32
N VAL A 143 -16.61 13.84 -0.15
CA VAL A 143 -15.97 14.88 -0.98
C VAL A 143 -16.75 15.09 -2.28
N LEU A 144 -17.17 14.02 -2.95
CA LEU A 144 -17.91 14.10 -4.22
C LEU A 144 -19.31 14.72 -4.07
N THR A 145 -19.93 14.58 -2.89
CA THR A 145 -21.31 15.05 -2.64
C THR A 145 -21.39 16.39 -1.94
N THR A 146 -20.26 16.98 -1.54
CA THR A 146 -20.19 18.26 -0.81
C THR A 146 -19.85 19.41 -1.74
N SER A 147 -20.38 20.61 -1.41
CA SER A 147 -20.12 21.85 -2.17
C SER A 147 -18.62 22.18 -2.19
N ARG A 148 -18.10 22.57 -3.38
CA ARG A 148 -16.69 22.88 -3.60
C ARG A 148 -16.12 23.96 -2.66
N ASN A 149 -16.94 24.90 -2.18
CA ASN A 149 -16.51 25.96 -1.29
C ASN A 149 -16.42 25.54 0.19
N THR A 150 -16.88 24.35 0.53
CA THR A 150 -16.84 23.83 1.90
C THR A 150 -15.40 23.51 2.30
N LYS A 151 -15.03 23.84 3.54
CA LYS A 151 -13.72 23.47 4.06
C LYS A 151 -13.67 22.00 4.44
N MET A 152 -12.55 21.32 4.14
CA MET A 152 -12.36 19.90 4.46
C MET A 152 -12.47 19.64 5.97
N LEU A 153 -11.93 20.54 6.80
CA LEU A 153 -12.08 20.50 8.27
C LEU A 153 -13.53 20.42 8.76
N SER A 154 -14.47 21.06 8.04
CA SER A 154 -15.89 21.09 8.48
C SER A 154 -16.66 19.80 8.18
N ILE A 155 -16.10 18.92 7.36
CA ILE A 155 -16.70 17.65 6.97
C ILE A 155 -15.87 16.43 7.43
N MET A 156 -14.72 16.70 8.03
CA MET A 156 -13.81 15.69 8.56
C MET A 156 -14.43 14.98 9.77
N SER A 157 -14.13 13.72 9.91
CA SER A 157 -14.26 12.96 11.16
C SER A 157 -12.89 12.92 11.83
N GLU A 158 -12.83 13.17 13.13
CA GLU A 158 -11.56 13.06 13.88
C GLU A 158 -11.05 11.61 13.83
N SER A 159 -9.76 11.44 13.59
CA SER A 159 -9.13 10.11 13.67
C SER A 159 -9.08 9.70 15.14
N GLN A 160 -9.79 8.64 15.49
CA GLN A 160 -9.85 8.15 16.88
C GLN A 160 -8.80 7.09 17.19
N LEU A 161 -8.20 6.51 16.17
CA LEU A 161 -7.26 5.42 16.30
C LEU A 161 -5.93 5.77 15.64
N LEU A 162 -4.91 5.94 16.45
CA LEU A 162 -3.52 6.08 16.02
C LEU A 162 -2.73 4.91 16.57
N ILE A 163 -2.13 4.12 15.68
CA ILE A 163 -1.32 2.97 16.04
C ILE A 163 0.16 3.37 15.93
N PRO A 164 0.95 3.22 17.01
CA PRO A 164 2.39 3.42 16.93
C PRO A 164 3.04 2.42 15.98
N VAL A 165 4.02 2.89 15.20
CA VAL A 165 4.71 2.06 14.19
C VAL A 165 5.47 0.86 14.79
N ASP A 166 5.88 0.95 16.05
CA ASP A 166 6.58 -0.08 16.82
C ASP A 166 5.65 -1.01 17.64
N MET A 167 4.32 -0.81 17.53
CA MET A 167 3.35 -1.71 18.16
C MET A 167 3.46 -3.10 17.55
N ASP A 168 3.35 -4.13 18.40
CA ASP A 168 3.32 -5.52 17.96
C ASP A 168 2.10 -5.80 17.06
N LYS A 169 2.31 -6.54 15.96
CA LYS A 169 1.25 -6.82 14.97
C LYS A 169 0.06 -7.59 15.54
N GLU A 170 0.28 -8.46 16.55
CA GLU A 170 -0.82 -9.17 17.21
C GLU A 170 -1.64 -8.19 18.09
N GLU A 171 -0.96 -7.21 18.73
CA GLU A 171 -1.65 -6.16 19.47
C GLU A 171 -2.47 -5.26 18.53
N VAL A 172 -1.94 -4.94 17.33
CA VAL A 172 -2.69 -4.22 16.29
C VAL A 172 -4.01 -4.90 15.96
N GLY A 173 -4.00 -6.24 15.78
CA GLY A 173 -5.19 -7.03 15.51
C GLY A 173 -6.25 -7.00 16.63
N ASN A 174 -5.86 -6.67 17.87
CA ASN A 174 -6.79 -6.55 19.00
C ASN A 174 -7.39 -5.15 19.15
N VAL A 175 -6.89 -4.16 18.40
CA VAL A 175 -7.36 -2.77 18.44
C VAL A 175 -8.53 -2.53 17.48
N PHE A 176 -8.68 -3.39 16.48
CA PHE A 176 -9.80 -3.43 15.53
C PHE A 176 -10.85 -4.45 15.96
#